data_18873e3f65a52b3cea662126b81fd293
#
_entry.id   18873e3f65a52b3cea662126b81fd293
#
_cell.length_a   1.000
_cell.length_b   1.000
_cell.length_c   1.000
_cell.angle_alpha   90.00
_cell.angle_beta   90.00
_cell.angle_gamma   90.00
#
_symmetry.space_group_name_H-M   'P 1'
#
loop_
_entity.id
_entity.type
_entity.pdbx_description
1 polymer ?
#
loop_
_entity_poly.entity_id
_entity_poly.type
_entity_poly.pdbx_seq_one_letter_code
_entity_poly.pdbx_strand_id
1 'polypeptide(L)'
;MTIRRRARLDPGQIRDLRGRGGGGLAAGGGLIGVVAVVAYLLLGGDPSQVNLDSLRDTTVGTEQESGEIAECQTGADAAERDDCRIVGYVNSIQAYWASAYPEYQPATTTFFEGGVSTGCGQASSAVGPFYCPPDQGVYIDLGFFEAIKTQLGAEGGPLAEAYILAHEYGHHIQNLTGVLRASQDSGENSYAVRTELQADCYAGVWVANAVNTGFLDPITQAQIAQALDAAQSVGDDRIQERTQGQVNPETWTHGSAEQRETWFTTGMESGDPNSCDTFSAEL
;
A
#
# COMPACT_ATOMS: atom_id res chain seq x y z
N MET A 1 3.76 -5.74 14.91
CA MET A 1 3.53 -4.43 15.53
C MET A 1 2.18 -4.43 16.21
N THR A 2 2.11 -3.95 17.43
CA THR A 2 0.89 -4.05 18.22
C THR A 2 0.28 -2.67 18.40
N ILE A 3 -1.00 -2.53 18.14
CA ILE A 3 -1.74 -1.33 18.49
C ILE A 3 -1.91 -1.32 20.02
N ARG A 4 -1.62 -0.19 20.67
CA ARG A 4 -1.81 -0.04 22.12
C ARG A 4 -3.26 -0.30 22.48
N ARG A 5 -3.54 -1.27 23.34
CA ARG A 5 -4.92 -1.69 23.68
C ARG A 5 -5.86 -0.55 24.08
N ARG A 6 -5.30 0.53 24.64
CA ARG A 6 -6.06 1.72 25.09
C ARG A 6 -6.07 2.85 24.06
N ALA A 7 -5.42 2.70 22.90
CA ALA A 7 -5.51 3.67 21.83
C ALA A 7 -6.98 3.82 21.41
N ARG A 8 -7.41 5.05 21.22
CA ARG A 8 -8.72 5.34 20.63
C ARG A 8 -8.54 5.38 19.13
N LEU A 9 -9.29 4.56 18.42
CA LEU A 9 -9.27 4.50 16.98
C LEU A 9 -10.38 5.39 16.41
N ASP A 10 -10.09 5.97 15.25
CA ASP A 10 -11.06 6.72 14.45
C ASP A 10 -11.37 5.94 13.17
N PRO A 11 -12.45 5.14 13.16
CA PRO A 11 -12.88 4.43 11.97
C PRO A 11 -13.42 5.36 10.87
N GLY A 12 -13.72 6.63 11.18
CA GLY A 12 -14.16 7.62 10.18
C GLY A 12 -13.11 7.96 9.12
N GLN A 13 -11.84 7.54 9.32
CA GLN A 13 -10.78 7.65 8.30
C GLN A 13 -10.85 6.52 7.26
N ILE A 14 -11.73 5.54 7.45
CA ILE A 14 -11.91 4.39 6.56
C ILE A 14 -13.29 4.44 5.91
N ARG A 15 -13.30 4.30 4.60
CA ARG A 15 -14.51 4.02 3.81
C ARG A 15 -14.56 2.52 3.53
N ASP A 16 -15.53 1.82 4.08
CA ASP A 16 -15.67 0.38 3.87
C ASP A 16 -16.71 0.08 2.78
N LEU A 17 -16.26 -0.48 1.67
CA LEU A 17 -17.10 -0.89 0.54
C LEU A 17 -17.28 -2.42 0.47
N ARG A 18 -16.69 -3.19 1.38
CA ARG A 18 -16.84 -4.65 1.43
C ARG A 18 -18.29 -5.03 1.69
N GLY A 19 -18.71 -6.15 1.17
CA GLY A 19 -20.09 -6.65 1.32
C GLY A 19 -21.16 -5.84 0.60
N ARG A 20 -20.83 -4.76 -0.09
CA ARG A 20 -21.77 -4.01 -0.94
C ARG A 20 -21.92 -4.71 -2.28
N GLY A 21 -22.82 -5.69 -2.28
CA GLY A 21 -23.51 -6.32 -3.36
C GLY A 21 -22.91 -6.25 -4.75
N GLY A 22 -21.91 -7.05 -4.99
CA GLY A 22 -21.73 -7.65 -6.29
C GLY A 22 -22.79 -8.73 -6.46
N GLY A 23 -23.94 -8.41 -7.03
CA GLY A 23 -24.89 -9.40 -7.48
C GLY A 23 -24.24 -10.31 -8.51
N GLY A 24 -23.85 -11.53 -8.10
CA GLY A 24 -23.63 -12.68 -8.93
C GLY A 24 -22.51 -12.59 -9.95
N LEU A 25 -21.36 -13.16 -9.60
CA LEU A 25 -20.64 -14.11 -10.44
C LEU A 25 -19.74 -14.97 -9.54
N ALA A 26 -20.35 -15.97 -8.92
CA ALA A 26 -19.60 -17.14 -8.47
C ALA A 26 -19.16 -17.88 -9.71
N ALA A 27 -17.94 -17.69 -10.13
CA ALA A 27 -17.25 -18.59 -11.05
C ALA A 27 -15.75 -18.47 -10.84
N GLY A 28 -15.17 -19.38 -10.10
CA GLY A 28 -13.87 -20.02 -10.26
C GLY A 28 -12.77 -19.30 -11.03
N GLY A 29 -12.37 -18.11 -10.60
CA GLY A 29 -11.21 -17.39 -11.14
C GLY A 29 -10.37 -16.86 -9.99
N GLY A 30 -10.12 -17.73 -8.98
CA GLY A 30 -9.32 -17.36 -7.83
C GLY A 30 -7.91 -16.99 -8.21
N LEU A 31 -7.25 -16.28 -7.30
CA LEU A 31 -5.81 -16.10 -7.03
C LEU A 31 -4.79 -16.20 -8.20
N ILE A 32 -5.02 -16.96 -9.25
CA ILE A 32 -4.14 -17.07 -10.44
C ILE A 32 -4.16 -15.76 -11.26
N GLY A 33 -5.25 -14.99 -11.21
CA GLY A 33 -5.39 -13.74 -11.94
C GLY A 33 -4.52 -12.60 -11.40
N VAL A 34 -4.28 -12.56 -10.11
CA VAL A 34 -3.56 -11.44 -9.45
C VAL A 34 -2.10 -11.40 -9.92
N VAL A 35 -1.39 -12.52 -9.82
CA VAL A 35 0.01 -12.61 -10.27
C VAL A 35 0.12 -12.38 -11.77
N ALA A 36 -0.84 -12.90 -12.54
CA ALA A 36 -0.83 -12.73 -13.99
C ALA A 36 -1.03 -11.26 -14.41
N VAL A 37 -1.86 -10.48 -13.71
CA VAL A 37 -2.08 -9.05 -14.01
C VAL A 37 -0.93 -8.21 -13.52
N VAL A 38 -0.42 -8.42 -12.32
CA VAL A 38 0.78 -7.73 -11.82
C VAL A 38 1.97 -8.07 -12.71
N ALA A 39 2.20 -9.34 -13.03
CA ALA A 39 3.25 -9.74 -13.96
C ALA A 39 3.04 -9.16 -15.36
N TYR A 40 1.79 -9.11 -15.87
CA TYR A 40 1.48 -8.53 -17.18
C TYR A 40 1.77 -7.03 -17.22
N LEU A 41 1.39 -6.28 -16.17
CA LEU A 41 1.66 -4.85 -16.08
C LEU A 41 3.15 -4.55 -15.88
N LEU A 42 3.83 -5.35 -15.07
CA LEU A 42 5.29 -5.26 -14.86
C LEU A 42 6.10 -5.67 -16.11
N LEU A 43 5.49 -6.42 -17.03
CA LEU A 43 6.07 -6.79 -18.32
C LEU A 43 5.86 -5.72 -19.41
N GLY A 44 5.36 -4.55 -19.04
CA GLY A 44 5.04 -3.49 -20.02
C GLY A 44 3.77 -3.81 -20.80
N GLY A 45 2.90 -4.67 -20.28
CA GLY A 45 1.60 -4.97 -20.87
C GLY A 45 0.70 -3.74 -20.85
N ASP A 46 0.00 -3.50 -21.95
CA ASP A 46 -0.94 -2.39 -22.09
C ASP A 46 -2.15 -2.60 -21.15
N PRO A 47 -2.37 -1.70 -20.16
CA PRO A 47 -3.52 -1.80 -19.25
C PRO A 47 -4.87 -1.88 -19.98
N SER A 48 -4.95 -1.36 -21.23
CA SER A 48 -6.15 -1.41 -22.07
C SER A 48 -6.45 -2.81 -22.63
N GLN A 49 -5.50 -3.73 -22.59
CA GLN A 49 -5.67 -5.12 -23.06
C GLN A 49 -6.18 -6.06 -21.96
N VAL A 50 -6.19 -5.60 -20.71
CA VAL A 50 -6.85 -6.32 -19.62
C VAL A 50 -8.36 -6.15 -19.85
N ASN A 51 -9.02 -7.21 -20.32
CA ASN A 51 -10.45 -7.14 -20.67
C ASN A 51 -11.31 -6.98 -19.40
N LEU A 52 -11.58 -5.73 -19.05
CA LEU A 52 -12.39 -5.30 -17.91
C LEU A 52 -13.90 -5.26 -18.26
N ASP A 53 -14.30 -5.53 -19.50
CA ASP A 53 -15.70 -5.48 -19.93
C ASP A 53 -16.61 -6.52 -19.22
N SER A 54 -16.02 -7.54 -18.61
CA SER A 54 -16.78 -8.49 -17.78
C SER A 54 -17.17 -7.94 -16.38
N LEU A 55 -16.69 -6.75 -16.02
CA LEU A 55 -16.97 -6.09 -14.73
C LEU A 55 -17.96 -4.92 -14.85
N ARG A 56 -18.55 -4.73 -16.02
CA ARG A 56 -19.25 -3.49 -16.40
C ARG A 56 -20.69 -3.34 -15.87
N ASP A 57 -21.17 -4.19 -15.01
CA ASP A 57 -22.55 -4.08 -14.52
C ASP A 57 -22.62 -3.98 -12.99
N THR A 58 -22.26 -2.80 -12.46
CA THR A 58 -22.57 -2.47 -11.08
C THR A 58 -23.07 -1.02 -10.96
N THR A 59 -24.35 -0.89 -10.77
CA THR A 59 -25.06 0.34 -10.41
C THR A 59 -24.48 0.99 -9.16
N VAL A 60 -24.29 2.29 -9.24
CA VAL A 60 -23.92 3.18 -8.13
C VAL A 60 -24.97 3.04 -7.00
N GLY A 61 -24.59 2.35 -5.94
CA GLY A 61 -25.36 2.28 -4.70
C GLY A 61 -25.01 3.45 -3.77
N THR A 62 -26.01 4.05 -3.20
CA THR A 62 -25.92 5.13 -2.20
C THR A 62 -25.08 4.71 -0.99
N GLU A 63 -24.25 5.64 -0.51
CA GLU A 63 -23.38 5.51 0.65
C GLU A 63 -24.15 5.08 1.90
N GLN A 64 -23.83 3.90 2.39
CA GLN A 64 -24.18 3.45 3.72
C GLN A 64 -22.94 2.79 4.31
N GLU A 65 -22.36 3.39 5.36
CA GLU A 65 -21.22 2.83 6.06
C GLU A 65 -21.52 1.38 6.48
N SER A 66 -20.62 0.45 6.19
CA SER A 66 -20.76 -0.90 6.70
C SER A 66 -20.56 -0.84 8.22
N GLY A 67 -21.56 -1.28 8.97
CA GLY A 67 -21.58 -1.17 10.44
C GLY A 67 -20.39 -1.87 11.14
N GLU A 68 -19.72 -2.79 10.46
CA GLU A 68 -18.60 -3.55 11.02
C GLU A 68 -17.38 -2.70 11.33
N ILE A 69 -16.98 -1.77 10.44
CA ILE A 69 -15.80 -0.93 10.68
C ILE A 69 -16.05 0.09 11.79
N ALA A 70 -17.29 0.54 11.96
CA ALA A 70 -17.68 1.48 13.02
C ALA A 70 -17.44 0.91 14.43
N GLU A 71 -17.30 -0.40 14.59
CA GLU A 71 -16.99 -1.07 15.85
C GLU A 71 -15.51 -0.99 16.22
N CYS A 72 -14.63 -0.63 15.31
CA CYS A 72 -13.18 -0.49 15.53
C CYS A 72 -12.86 0.79 16.34
N GLN A 73 -13.21 0.81 17.62
CA GLN A 73 -13.10 2.01 18.47
C GLN A 73 -11.82 2.06 19.29
N THR A 74 -11.20 0.91 19.53
CA THR A 74 -10.05 0.79 20.44
C THR A 74 -8.96 -0.14 19.91
N GLY A 75 -7.76 0.01 20.46
CA GLY A 75 -6.69 -0.94 20.19
C GLY A 75 -6.96 -2.36 20.75
N ALA A 76 -7.95 -2.52 21.61
CA ALA A 76 -8.42 -3.85 22.00
C ALA A 76 -9.12 -4.55 20.83
N ASP A 77 -9.96 -3.81 20.07
CA ASP A 77 -10.63 -4.31 18.88
C ASP A 77 -9.59 -4.66 17.78
N ALA A 78 -8.54 -3.84 17.65
CA ALA A 78 -7.43 -4.08 16.74
C ALA A 78 -6.60 -5.33 17.08
N ALA A 79 -6.64 -5.80 18.33
CA ALA A 79 -5.97 -7.04 18.74
C ALA A 79 -6.75 -8.30 18.35
N GLU A 80 -8.05 -8.15 18.10
CA GLU A 80 -8.96 -9.26 17.81
C GLU A 80 -9.36 -9.32 16.32
N ARG A 81 -9.32 -8.17 15.63
CA ARG A 81 -9.77 -8.04 14.24
C ARG A 81 -8.69 -7.39 13.38
N ASP A 82 -8.39 -8.02 12.24
CA ASP A 82 -7.37 -7.54 11.30
C ASP A 82 -7.77 -6.20 10.66
N ASP A 83 -9.02 -6.02 10.29
CA ASP A 83 -9.51 -4.75 9.73
C ASP A 83 -9.41 -3.59 10.74
N CYS A 84 -9.71 -3.83 12.03
CA CYS A 84 -9.50 -2.83 13.08
C CYS A 84 -8.02 -2.52 13.31
N ARG A 85 -7.13 -3.51 13.09
CA ARG A 85 -5.67 -3.30 13.12
C ARG A 85 -5.24 -2.33 12.02
N ILE A 86 -5.79 -2.48 10.81
CA ILE A 86 -5.53 -1.56 9.69
C ILE A 86 -6.05 -0.15 10.01
N VAL A 87 -7.24 -0.01 10.63
CA VAL A 87 -7.71 1.31 11.14
C VAL A 87 -6.65 1.94 12.05
N GLY A 88 -6.07 1.18 12.97
CA GLY A 88 -5.04 1.67 13.87
C GLY A 88 -3.76 2.13 13.16
N TYR A 89 -3.34 1.42 12.10
CA TYR A 89 -2.19 1.85 11.29
C TYR A 89 -2.48 3.13 10.51
N VAL A 90 -3.63 3.22 9.86
CA VAL A 90 -4.08 4.42 9.16
C VAL A 90 -4.10 5.63 10.10
N ASN A 91 -4.70 5.47 11.29
CA ASN A 91 -4.74 6.56 12.27
C ASN A 91 -3.33 7.01 12.69
N SER A 92 -2.40 6.08 12.89
CA SER A 92 -1.01 6.38 13.22
C SER A 92 -0.29 7.12 12.09
N ILE A 93 -0.42 6.64 10.84
CA ILE A 93 0.21 7.24 9.68
C ILE A 93 -0.29 8.67 9.49
N GLN A 94 -1.59 8.88 9.51
CA GLN A 94 -2.18 10.20 9.34
C GLN A 94 -1.82 11.15 10.49
N ALA A 95 -1.81 10.66 11.74
CA ALA A 95 -1.38 11.47 12.89
C ALA A 95 0.08 11.91 12.77
N TYR A 96 0.96 11.04 12.28
CA TYR A 96 2.35 11.39 12.01
C TYR A 96 2.44 12.50 10.96
N TRP A 97 1.86 12.31 9.78
CA TRP A 97 1.98 13.26 8.68
C TRP A 97 1.31 14.60 9.00
N ALA A 98 0.20 14.61 9.73
CA ALA A 98 -0.44 15.83 10.21
C ALA A 98 0.46 16.64 11.15
N SER A 99 1.39 15.99 11.85
CA SER A 99 2.37 16.67 12.71
C SER A 99 3.65 17.07 11.99
N ALA A 100 4.07 16.28 10.98
CA ALA A 100 5.34 16.46 10.29
C ALA A 100 5.24 17.40 9.06
N TYR A 101 4.06 17.49 8.44
CA TYR A 101 3.83 18.30 7.24
C TYR A 101 2.67 19.28 7.49
N PRO A 102 2.96 20.61 7.65
CA PRO A 102 1.94 21.59 8.03
C PRO A 102 0.78 21.74 7.02
N GLU A 103 1.02 21.41 5.75
CA GLU A 103 0.02 21.49 4.67
C GLU A 103 -0.67 20.15 4.42
N TYR A 104 -0.50 19.18 5.32
CA TYR A 104 -1.09 17.85 5.19
C TYR A 104 -2.61 17.91 5.11
N GLN A 105 -3.15 17.24 4.11
CA GLN A 105 -4.57 16.99 3.95
C GLN A 105 -4.80 15.49 4.12
N PRO A 106 -5.74 15.04 4.95
CA PRO A 106 -5.97 13.62 5.17
C PRO A 106 -6.40 12.89 3.90
N ALA A 107 -5.79 11.73 3.62
CA ALA A 107 -6.29 10.82 2.61
C ALA A 107 -7.43 9.95 3.16
N THR A 108 -8.35 9.53 2.30
CA THR A 108 -9.34 8.51 2.65
C THR A 108 -8.78 7.12 2.33
N THR A 109 -8.80 6.20 3.30
CA THR A 109 -8.50 4.80 2.99
C THR A 109 -9.80 4.06 2.71
N THR A 110 -9.88 3.38 1.57
CA THR A 110 -11.06 2.62 1.13
C THR A 110 -10.77 1.12 1.16
N PHE A 111 -11.55 0.38 1.95
CA PHE A 111 -11.56 -1.09 1.90
C PHE A 111 -12.52 -1.54 0.81
N PHE A 112 -12.07 -2.44 -0.03
CA PHE A 112 -12.90 -3.05 -1.06
C PHE A 112 -12.65 -4.56 -1.15
N GLU A 113 -13.46 -5.26 -1.93
CA GLU A 113 -13.32 -6.69 -2.20
C GLU A 113 -13.62 -6.95 -3.68
N GLY A 114 -12.72 -7.63 -4.35
CA GLY A 114 -12.85 -8.01 -5.76
C GLY A 114 -12.60 -6.86 -6.74
N GLY A 115 -13.44 -5.83 -6.73
CA GLY A 115 -13.30 -4.69 -7.64
C GLY A 115 -13.81 -3.38 -7.08
N VAL A 116 -13.21 -2.26 -7.54
CA VAL A 116 -13.58 -0.91 -7.12
C VAL A 116 -13.47 0.08 -8.29
N SER A 117 -14.37 1.06 -8.31
CA SER A 117 -14.36 2.19 -9.24
C SER A 117 -13.74 3.40 -8.56
N THR A 118 -12.73 4.00 -9.19
CA THR A 118 -11.96 5.12 -8.64
C THR A 118 -11.78 6.24 -9.67
N GLY A 119 -11.30 7.38 -9.25
CA GLY A 119 -10.91 8.47 -10.16
C GLY A 119 -9.76 8.10 -11.10
N CYS A 120 -9.00 7.04 -10.75
CA CYS A 120 -7.95 6.47 -11.61
C CYS A 120 -8.46 5.39 -12.58
N GLY A 121 -9.77 5.09 -12.54
CA GLY A 121 -10.39 4.03 -13.34
C GLY A 121 -10.87 2.86 -12.51
N GLN A 122 -11.16 1.75 -13.19
CA GLN A 122 -11.55 0.49 -12.55
C GLN A 122 -10.30 -0.23 -12.04
N ALA A 123 -10.36 -0.71 -10.80
CA ALA A 123 -9.31 -1.54 -10.21
C ALA A 123 -9.91 -2.82 -9.64
N SER A 124 -9.10 -3.86 -9.56
CA SER A 124 -9.46 -5.13 -8.93
C SER A 124 -8.45 -5.46 -7.83
N SER A 125 -8.77 -6.42 -6.96
CA SER A 125 -7.86 -6.96 -5.95
C SER A 125 -6.51 -7.43 -6.52
N ALA A 126 -6.46 -7.67 -7.84
CA ALA A 126 -5.26 -8.10 -8.55
C ALA A 126 -4.16 -7.05 -8.61
N VAL A 127 -4.48 -5.76 -8.53
CA VAL A 127 -3.47 -4.68 -8.59
C VAL A 127 -2.76 -4.45 -7.26
N GLY A 128 -3.24 -5.08 -6.16
CA GLY A 128 -2.74 -4.81 -4.81
C GLY A 128 -3.29 -3.50 -4.24
N PRO A 129 -2.79 -3.03 -3.09
CA PRO A 129 -3.02 -1.70 -2.56
C PRO A 129 -2.51 -0.64 -3.53
N PHE A 130 -3.16 0.52 -3.59
CA PHE A 130 -2.71 1.62 -4.42
C PHE A 130 -3.23 2.97 -3.94
N TYR A 131 -2.50 4.02 -4.25
CA TYR A 131 -2.94 5.39 -4.08
C TYR A 131 -3.50 5.96 -5.40
N CYS A 132 -4.64 6.63 -5.33
CA CYS A 132 -5.24 7.31 -6.48
C CYS A 132 -5.21 8.84 -6.29
N PRO A 133 -4.36 9.58 -7.04
CA PRO A 133 -4.19 11.02 -6.88
C PRO A 133 -5.48 11.84 -7.08
N PRO A 134 -6.33 11.60 -8.11
CA PRO A 134 -7.59 12.32 -8.27
C PRO A 134 -8.54 12.21 -7.09
N ASP A 135 -8.54 11.07 -6.39
CA ASP A 135 -9.41 10.82 -5.26
C ASP A 135 -8.76 11.23 -3.93
N GLN A 136 -7.44 11.48 -3.93
CA GLN A 136 -6.60 11.59 -2.74
C GLN A 136 -6.87 10.41 -1.77
N GLY A 137 -6.98 9.21 -2.34
CA GLY A 137 -7.42 8.01 -1.63
C GLY A 137 -6.48 6.83 -1.78
N VAL A 138 -6.31 6.10 -0.67
CA VAL A 138 -5.64 4.79 -0.63
C VAL A 138 -6.70 3.71 -0.72
N TYR A 139 -6.50 2.75 -1.58
CA TYR A 139 -7.42 1.64 -1.82
C TYR A 139 -6.75 0.32 -1.47
N ILE A 140 -7.44 -0.53 -0.72
CA ILE A 140 -6.89 -1.81 -0.29
C ILE A 140 -7.96 -2.90 -0.21
N ASP A 141 -7.67 -4.04 -0.83
CA ASP A 141 -8.34 -5.30 -0.53
C ASP A 141 -7.52 -6.03 0.55
N LEU A 142 -8.13 -6.30 1.70
CA LEU A 142 -7.43 -6.92 2.84
C LEU A 142 -6.93 -8.35 2.52
N GLY A 143 -7.51 -9.02 1.52
CA GLY A 143 -7.02 -10.29 1.00
C GLY A 143 -5.61 -10.21 0.41
N PHE A 144 -5.13 -9.02 0.05
CA PHE A 144 -3.78 -8.83 -0.47
C PHE A 144 -2.70 -9.25 0.54
N PHE A 145 -2.90 -9.04 1.83
CA PHE A 145 -1.94 -9.43 2.85
C PHE A 145 -1.70 -10.96 2.93
N GLU A 146 -2.69 -11.75 2.56
CA GLU A 146 -2.50 -13.19 2.42
C GLU A 146 -1.88 -13.54 1.05
N ALA A 147 -2.24 -12.78 0.01
CA ALA A 147 -1.68 -12.98 -1.32
C ALA A 147 -0.17 -12.73 -1.35
N ILE A 148 0.34 -11.70 -0.68
CA ILE A 148 1.78 -11.40 -0.65
C ILE A 148 2.59 -12.55 -0.01
N LYS A 149 2.05 -13.22 1.01
CA LYS A 149 2.68 -14.39 1.63
C LYS A 149 2.69 -15.60 0.69
N THR A 150 1.52 -15.91 0.12
CA THR A 150 1.34 -17.15 -0.66
C THR A 150 1.91 -17.07 -2.06
N GLN A 151 1.94 -15.89 -2.66
CA GLN A 151 2.34 -15.69 -4.07
C GLN A 151 3.72 -15.06 -4.20
N LEU A 152 4.05 -14.05 -3.39
CA LEU A 152 5.36 -13.38 -3.44
C LEU A 152 6.34 -13.93 -2.40
N GLY A 153 5.88 -14.81 -1.50
CA GLY A 153 6.72 -15.52 -0.52
C GLY A 153 7.28 -14.62 0.58
N ALA A 154 6.63 -13.47 0.83
CA ALA A 154 6.94 -12.68 2.00
C ALA A 154 6.56 -13.43 3.29
N GLU A 155 7.30 -13.21 4.36
CA GLU A 155 6.91 -13.75 5.68
C GLU A 155 5.59 -13.13 6.16
N GLY A 156 5.31 -11.89 5.71
CA GLY A 156 4.16 -11.12 6.17
C GLY A 156 4.32 -10.64 7.61
N GLY A 157 3.21 -10.32 8.21
CA GLY A 157 3.16 -9.90 9.61
C GLY A 157 2.74 -8.46 9.81
N PRO A 158 2.49 -8.07 11.06
CA PRO A 158 1.88 -6.78 11.36
C PRO A 158 2.65 -5.54 10.87
N LEU A 159 3.99 -5.56 10.87
CA LEU A 159 4.74 -4.42 10.34
C LEU A 159 4.85 -4.44 8.82
N ALA A 160 4.82 -5.61 8.18
CA ALA A 160 4.71 -5.72 6.73
C ALA A 160 3.41 -5.08 6.20
N GLU A 161 2.27 -5.38 6.85
CA GLU A 161 0.98 -4.76 6.52
C GLU A 161 1.02 -3.24 6.69
N ALA A 162 1.59 -2.78 7.79
CA ALA A 162 1.71 -1.35 8.10
C ALA A 162 2.68 -0.62 7.15
N TYR A 163 3.78 -1.27 6.74
CA TYR A 163 4.71 -0.76 5.74
C TYR A 163 4.02 -0.51 4.40
N ILE A 164 3.26 -1.49 3.91
CA ILE A 164 2.53 -1.37 2.64
C ILE A 164 1.58 -0.16 2.68
N LEU A 165 0.81 0.00 3.75
CA LEU A 165 -0.05 1.18 3.91
C LEU A 165 0.75 2.47 3.96
N ALA A 166 1.84 2.51 4.73
CA ALA A 166 2.68 3.70 4.86
C ALA A 166 3.34 4.09 3.52
N HIS A 167 3.65 3.11 2.66
CA HIS A 167 4.12 3.32 1.29
C HIS A 167 3.06 4.04 0.44
N GLU A 168 1.80 3.58 0.46
CA GLU A 168 0.70 4.24 -0.26
C GLU A 168 0.45 5.66 0.25
N TYR A 169 0.59 5.88 1.55
CA TYR A 169 0.57 7.23 2.12
C TYR A 169 1.81 8.05 1.73
N GLY A 170 2.94 7.41 1.43
CA GLY A 170 4.10 8.06 0.81
C GLY A 170 3.74 8.68 -0.54
N HIS A 171 2.99 7.96 -1.39
CA HIS A 171 2.46 8.51 -2.64
C HIS A 171 1.48 9.68 -2.40
N HIS A 172 0.71 9.64 -1.32
CA HIS A 172 -0.13 10.76 -0.95
C HIS A 172 0.71 12.01 -0.62
N ILE A 173 1.78 11.88 0.14
CA ILE A 173 2.72 12.98 0.40
C ILE A 173 3.34 13.50 -0.90
N GLN A 174 3.77 12.63 -1.79
CA GLN A 174 4.30 13.01 -3.10
C GLN A 174 3.27 13.78 -3.95
N ASN A 175 1.99 13.41 -3.86
CA ASN A 175 0.92 14.15 -4.51
C ASN A 175 0.74 15.55 -3.91
N LEU A 176 0.71 15.68 -2.58
CA LEU A 176 0.58 16.96 -1.89
C LEU A 176 1.78 17.89 -2.14
N THR A 177 2.98 17.34 -2.29
CA THR A 177 4.22 18.09 -2.56
C THR A 177 4.45 18.34 -4.05
N GLY A 178 3.59 17.79 -4.94
CA GLY A 178 3.70 17.95 -6.38
C GLY A 178 4.81 17.12 -7.04
N VAL A 179 5.39 16.17 -6.30
CA VAL A 179 6.36 15.20 -6.84
C VAL A 179 5.67 14.13 -7.66
N LEU A 180 4.50 13.64 -7.20
CA LEU A 180 3.80 12.56 -7.90
C LEU A 180 3.26 13.03 -9.25
N ARG A 181 3.75 12.42 -10.32
CA ARG A 181 3.26 12.66 -11.69
C ARG A 181 3.25 11.35 -12.47
N ALA A 182 2.35 11.25 -13.43
CA ALA A 182 2.36 10.12 -14.35
C ALA A 182 3.69 10.08 -15.12
N SER A 183 4.36 8.96 -15.10
CA SER A 183 5.56 8.67 -15.87
C SER A 183 5.36 7.35 -16.61
N GLN A 184 5.90 7.27 -17.82
CA GLN A 184 5.96 6.03 -18.60
C GLN A 184 7.40 5.56 -18.78
N ASP A 185 8.35 6.18 -18.08
CA ASP A 185 9.74 5.74 -18.10
C ASP A 185 9.91 4.49 -17.25
N SER A 186 10.91 3.71 -17.59
CA SER A 186 11.32 2.51 -16.88
C SER A 186 12.83 2.43 -16.82
N GLY A 187 13.33 1.54 -15.99
CA GLY A 187 14.76 1.34 -15.80
C GLY A 187 15.20 1.69 -14.39
N GLU A 188 16.31 1.12 -14.00
CA GLU A 188 16.85 1.16 -12.63
C GLU A 188 16.93 2.57 -12.01
N ASN A 189 17.16 3.59 -12.82
CA ASN A 189 17.30 4.98 -12.41
C ASN A 189 16.17 5.88 -12.91
N SER A 190 15.05 5.29 -13.38
CA SER A 190 13.90 6.02 -13.93
C SER A 190 13.22 6.90 -12.90
N TYR A 191 12.42 7.86 -13.38
CA TYR A 191 11.57 8.67 -12.51
C TYR A 191 10.56 7.80 -11.74
N ALA A 192 10.03 6.76 -12.38
CA ALA A 192 9.13 5.81 -11.75
C ALA A 192 9.81 5.14 -10.54
N VAL A 193 10.98 4.53 -10.73
CA VAL A 193 11.75 3.91 -9.64
C VAL A 193 12.06 4.91 -8.52
N ARG A 194 12.51 6.14 -8.85
CA ARG A 194 12.79 7.15 -7.83
C ARG A 194 11.56 7.54 -7.00
N THR A 195 10.39 7.57 -7.62
CA THR A 195 9.11 7.83 -6.96
C THR A 195 8.78 6.72 -5.97
N GLU A 196 8.92 5.46 -6.37
CA GLU A 196 8.68 4.30 -5.51
C GLU A 196 9.64 4.24 -4.32
N LEU A 197 10.93 4.44 -4.56
CA LEU A 197 11.94 4.43 -3.50
C LEU A 197 11.74 5.59 -2.50
N GLN A 198 11.24 6.74 -2.96
CA GLN A 198 10.88 7.83 -2.05
C GLN A 198 9.67 7.44 -1.17
N ALA A 199 8.68 6.74 -1.72
CA ALA A 199 7.55 6.24 -0.93
C ALA A 199 8.00 5.21 0.11
N ASP A 200 8.96 4.33 -0.23
CA ASP A 200 9.58 3.42 0.73
C ASP A 200 10.32 4.18 1.84
N CYS A 201 11.07 5.22 1.49
CA CYS A 201 11.74 6.07 2.47
C CYS A 201 10.74 6.75 3.41
N TYR A 202 9.65 7.32 2.90
CA TYR A 202 8.59 7.90 3.72
C TYR A 202 7.92 6.87 4.64
N ALA A 203 7.76 5.63 4.19
CA ALA A 203 7.30 4.55 5.04
C ALA A 203 8.28 4.27 6.19
N GLY A 204 9.58 4.24 5.91
CA GLY A 204 10.63 4.14 6.92
C GLY A 204 10.61 5.29 7.93
N VAL A 205 10.47 6.52 7.46
CA VAL A 205 10.34 7.72 8.30
C VAL A 205 9.16 7.60 9.25
N TRP A 206 7.98 7.15 8.75
CA TRP A 206 6.85 6.90 9.63
C TRP A 206 7.15 5.81 10.66
N VAL A 207 7.79 4.70 10.29
CA VAL A 207 8.16 3.62 11.22
C VAL A 207 9.01 4.16 12.37
N ALA A 208 10.00 5.02 12.09
CA ALA A 208 10.85 5.66 13.10
C ALA A 208 10.05 6.48 14.12
N ASN A 209 8.94 7.08 13.69
CA ASN A 209 8.12 8.00 14.48
C ASN A 209 6.81 7.37 14.98
N ALA A 210 6.47 6.18 14.54
CA ALA A 210 5.15 5.56 14.73
C ALA A 210 4.76 5.41 16.20
N VAL A 211 5.71 5.09 17.08
CA VAL A 211 5.49 4.97 18.53
C VAL A 211 5.08 6.31 19.16
N ASN A 212 5.62 7.41 18.63
CA ASN A 212 5.36 8.76 19.14
C ASN A 212 3.94 9.26 18.78
N THR A 213 3.28 8.64 17.80
CA THR A 213 1.88 8.96 17.45
C THR A 213 0.88 8.57 18.53
N GLY A 214 1.30 7.72 19.48
CA GLY A 214 0.45 7.26 20.58
C GLY A 214 -0.37 6.00 20.28
N PHE A 215 -0.43 5.56 19.02
CA PHE A 215 -1.22 4.38 18.63
C PHE A 215 -0.48 3.06 18.82
N LEU A 216 0.84 3.05 18.76
CA LEU A 216 1.65 1.85 18.61
C LEU A 216 2.54 1.59 19.81
N ASP A 217 2.71 0.32 20.16
CA ASP A 217 3.74 -0.14 21.09
C ASP A 217 5.13 -0.10 20.43
N PRO A 218 6.22 -0.13 21.21
CA PRO A 218 7.58 -0.18 20.67
C PRO A 218 7.76 -1.30 19.64
N ILE A 219 8.41 -0.93 18.52
CA ILE A 219 8.66 -1.84 17.40
C ILE A 219 9.92 -2.67 17.70
N THR A 220 9.84 -3.98 17.49
CA THR A 220 10.97 -4.89 17.70
C THR A 220 11.79 -5.10 16.43
N GLN A 221 13.05 -5.51 16.57
CA GLN A 221 13.91 -5.84 15.43
C GLN A 221 13.31 -6.93 14.52
N ALA A 222 12.63 -7.93 15.10
CA ALA A 222 11.96 -8.97 14.31
C ALA A 222 10.82 -8.39 13.45
N GLN A 223 10.12 -7.38 13.94
CA GLN A 223 9.08 -6.69 13.17
C GLN A 223 9.69 -5.82 12.06
N ILE A 224 10.80 -5.16 12.32
CA ILE A 224 11.54 -4.41 11.27
C ILE A 224 11.96 -5.37 10.15
N ALA A 225 12.47 -6.57 10.50
CA ALA A 225 12.82 -7.57 9.50
C ALA A 225 11.60 -7.99 8.64
N GLN A 226 10.39 -8.05 9.20
CA GLN A 226 9.16 -8.31 8.43
C GLN A 226 8.84 -7.21 7.41
N ALA A 227 9.06 -5.95 7.77
CA ALA A 227 8.86 -4.84 6.83
C ALA A 227 9.90 -4.85 5.70
N LEU A 228 11.16 -5.11 6.04
CA LEU A 228 12.24 -5.24 5.06
C LEU A 228 11.99 -6.40 4.09
N ASP A 229 11.58 -7.56 4.60
CA ASP A 229 11.21 -8.71 3.78
C ASP A 229 10.04 -8.39 2.83
N ALA A 230 9.02 -7.67 3.32
CA ALA A 230 7.91 -7.23 2.48
C ALA A 230 8.40 -6.26 1.38
N ALA A 231 9.24 -5.29 1.71
CA ALA A 231 9.82 -4.36 0.74
C ALA A 231 10.64 -5.10 -0.33
N GLN A 232 11.49 -6.03 0.07
CA GLN A 232 12.27 -6.86 -0.84
C GLN A 232 11.40 -7.76 -1.74
N SER A 233 10.33 -8.34 -1.19
CA SER A 233 9.48 -9.31 -1.91
C SER A 233 8.75 -8.70 -3.11
N VAL A 234 8.54 -7.38 -3.10
CA VAL A 234 7.90 -6.62 -4.17
C VAL A 234 8.89 -5.84 -5.05
N GLY A 235 10.19 -6.10 -4.93
CA GLY A 235 11.20 -5.60 -5.85
C GLY A 235 11.05 -6.21 -7.24
N ASP A 236 11.25 -5.40 -8.29
CA ASP A 236 11.11 -5.83 -9.69
C ASP A 236 12.03 -7.02 -10.01
N ASP A 237 13.25 -7.05 -9.48
CA ASP A 237 14.20 -8.15 -9.65
C ASP A 237 13.65 -9.46 -9.08
N ARG A 238 13.05 -9.43 -7.89
CA ARG A 238 12.46 -10.61 -7.24
C ARG A 238 11.21 -11.11 -7.98
N ILE A 239 10.37 -10.19 -8.40
CA ILE A 239 9.16 -10.53 -9.17
C ILE A 239 9.56 -11.13 -10.53
N GLN A 240 10.49 -10.51 -11.25
CA GLN A 240 10.96 -10.98 -12.55
C GLN A 240 11.64 -12.34 -12.46
N GLU A 241 12.50 -12.56 -11.46
CA GLU A 241 13.14 -13.85 -11.24
C GLU A 241 12.12 -14.97 -11.04
N ARG A 242 11.08 -14.71 -10.22
CA ARG A 242 10.03 -15.70 -9.93
C ARG A 242 9.10 -15.97 -11.11
N THR A 243 8.78 -14.96 -11.89
CA THR A 243 7.76 -15.05 -12.96
C THR A 243 8.35 -15.36 -14.31
N GLN A 244 9.61 -14.97 -14.59
CA GLN A 244 10.25 -15.05 -15.90
C GLN A 244 11.57 -15.85 -15.88
N GLY A 245 12.13 -16.11 -14.71
CA GLY A 245 13.44 -16.77 -14.55
C GLY A 245 14.64 -15.94 -15.01
N GLN A 246 14.45 -14.65 -15.29
CA GLN A 246 15.50 -13.70 -15.68
C GLN A 246 15.14 -12.29 -15.23
N VAL A 247 16.17 -11.48 -14.91
CA VAL A 247 16.03 -10.09 -14.47
C VAL A 247 16.42 -9.15 -15.61
N ASN A 248 15.61 -8.13 -15.87
CA ASN A 248 15.86 -7.07 -16.85
C ASN A 248 15.67 -5.68 -16.21
N PRO A 249 16.75 -5.02 -15.73
CA PRO A 249 16.65 -3.73 -15.07
C PRO A 249 16.06 -2.59 -15.92
N GLU A 250 16.16 -2.67 -17.25
CA GLU A 250 15.61 -1.65 -18.17
C GLU A 250 14.09 -1.54 -18.14
N THR A 251 13.42 -2.55 -17.58
CA THR A 251 11.94 -2.58 -17.50
C THR A 251 11.43 -2.29 -16.08
N TRP A 252 12.29 -1.98 -15.15
CA TRP A 252 11.88 -1.72 -13.77
C TRP A 252 11.06 -0.43 -13.65
N THR A 253 10.04 -0.50 -12.80
CA THR A 253 9.18 0.61 -12.45
C THR A 253 9.10 0.84 -10.93
N HIS A 254 9.49 -0.17 -10.11
CA HIS A 254 9.44 -0.11 -8.65
C HIS A 254 10.83 -0.18 -8.01
N GLY A 255 11.85 -0.58 -8.77
CA GLY A 255 13.22 -0.74 -8.28
C GLY A 255 13.53 -2.14 -7.77
N SER A 256 14.82 -2.40 -7.51
CA SER A 256 15.26 -3.67 -6.97
C SER A 256 14.92 -3.84 -5.49
N ALA A 257 14.94 -5.08 -5.03
CA ALA A 257 14.80 -5.42 -3.61
C ALA A 257 15.83 -4.67 -2.75
N GLU A 258 17.07 -4.55 -3.22
CA GLU A 258 18.14 -3.85 -2.53
C GLU A 258 17.89 -2.33 -2.45
N GLN A 259 17.46 -1.71 -3.54
CA GLN A 259 17.11 -0.28 -3.55
C GLN A 259 15.96 0.02 -2.58
N ARG A 260 14.90 -0.78 -2.59
CA ARG A 260 13.74 -0.63 -1.71
C ARG A 260 14.11 -0.77 -0.23
N GLU A 261 14.91 -1.80 0.12
CA GLU A 261 15.43 -1.99 1.47
C GLU A 261 16.29 -0.79 1.90
N THR A 262 17.17 -0.33 1.04
CA THR A 262 18.10 0.79 1.30
C THR A 262 17.32 2.06 1.64
N TRP A 263 16.33 2.41 0.83
CA TRP A 263 15.56 3.65 1.03
C TRP A 263 14.60 3.57 2.21
N PHE A 264 13.96 2.42 2.44
CA PHE A 264 13.18 2.22 3.66
C PHE A 264 14.06 2.37 4.91
N THR A 265 15.24 1.75 4.90
CA THR A 265 16.20 1.84 6.02
C THR A 265 16.69 3.28 6.22
N THR A 266 17.01 4.00 5.15
CA THR A 266 17.40 5.42 5.20
C THR A 266 16.35 6.26 5.91
N GLY A 267 15.08 6.09 5.53
CA GLY A 267 13.97 6.78 6.19
C GLY A 267 13.82 6.39 7.66
N MET A 268 13.91 5.09 7.96
CA MET A 268 13.78 4.58 9.31
C MET A 268 14.90 5.02 10.26
N GLU A 269 16.14 5.06 9.78
CA GLU A 269 17.27 5.47 10.60
C GLU A 269 17.30 6.97 10.84
N SER A 270 16.90 7.78 9.86
CA SER A 270 16.88 9.24 9.98
C SER A 270 15.67 9.75 10.73
N GLY A 271 14.50 9.18 10.50
CA GLY A 271 13.21 9.69 10.98
C GLY A 271 12.82 11.07 10.42
N ASP A 272 13.57 11.59 9.44
CA ASP A 272 13.39 12.91 8.82
C ASP A 272 12.97 12.76 7.35
N PRO A 273 11.79 13.28 6.93
CA PRO A 273 11.36 13.25 5.53
C PRO A 273 12.35 13.89 4.55
N ASN A 274 13.18 14.83 4.99
CA ASN A 274 14.19 15.47 4.15
C ASN A 274 15.32 14.50 3.71
N SER A 275 15.49 13.38 4.38
CA SER A 275 16.44 12.34 3.97
C SER A 275 16.00 11.56 2.73
N CYS A 276 14.74 11.71 2.30
CA CYS A 276 14.11 10.96 1.22
C CYS A 276 14.28 11.61 -0.16
N ASP A 277 15.40 12.28 -0.42
CA ASP A 277 15.66 12.88 -1.74
C ASP A 277 16.22 11.86 -2.73
N THR A 278 15.37 10.97 -3.21
CA THR A 278 15.72 9.97 -4.23
C THR A 278 16.00 10.57 -5.62
N PHE A 279 15.55 11.81 -5.85
CA PHE A 279 15.68 12.46 -7.16
C PHE A 279 17.06 13.07 -7.39
N SER A 280 17.76 13.46 -6.33
CA SER A 280 19.12 14.00 -6.38
C SER A 280 20.18 12.96 -6.03
N ALA A 281 19.80 11.83 -5.43
CA ALA A 281 20.72 10.78 -5.03
C ALA A 281 21.18 9.91 -6.21
N GLU A 282 22.37 9.27 -6.06
CA GLU A 282 22.74 8.07 -6.82
C GLU A 282 21.94 6.88 -6.25
N LEU A 283 21.27 6.10 -7.11
CA LEU A 283 20.46 4.94 -6.71
C LEU A 283 21.27 3.65 -6.78
#